data_dfa44ec92bafe930b5d3d95d6545e3f8
#
_entry.id   dfa44ec92bafe930b5d3d95d6545e3f8
#
_cell.length_a   1.000
_cell.length_b   1.000
_cell.length_c   1.000
_cell.angle_alpha   90.00
_cell.angle_beta   90.00
_cell.angle_gamma   90.00
#
_symmetry.space_group_name_H-M   'P 1'
#
loop_
_entity.id
_entity.type
_entity.pdbx_description
1 polymer ?
#
loop_
_entity_poly.entity_id
_entity_poly.type
_entity_poly.pdbx_seq_one_letter_code
_entity_poly.pdbx_strand_id
1 'polypeptide(L)'
;MDVSVDQLIDLLSELISLRPVTEDAAQVNAAVGHLAGFLDRAGVFTREYAHGGRNVLYAATHDSDTVDFLLNAHLDVVRAGDARFAMTEREGCLCGRGTVDCLGNAALIAGLLAELNGQASVGAIFSTDEETGGETTAFMASQPIRARKLILVLDGGTLTVAQKGVLTVKLRAPGKACHAAEPWKGDNALDRL
;
A
#
# COMPACT_ATOMS: atom_id res chain seq x y z
N MET A 1 4.62 -24.23 -5.82
CA MET A 1 4.19 -24.67 -4.44
C MET A 1 2.78 -24.13 -4.29
N ASP A 2 1.80 -25.02 -4.07
CA ASP A 2 0.41 -24.56 -3.87
C ASP A 2 0.32 -23.83 -2.54
N VAL A 3 -0.02 -22.56 -2.59
CA VAL A 3 -0.24 -21.74 -1.39
C VAL A 3 -1.69 -21.91 -0.96
N SER A 4 -1.91 -22.39 0.26
CA SER A 4 -3.26 -22.58 0.81
C SER A 4 -3.90 -21.26 1.21
N VAL A 5 -5.24 -21.24 1.28
CA VAL A 5 -6.00 -20.08 1.78
C VAL A 5 -5.57 -19.74 3.21
N ASP A 6 -5.32 -20.74 4.06
CA ASP A 6 -4.88 -20.52 5.44
C ASP A 6 -3.53 -19.79 5.49
N GLN A 7 -2.59 -20.14 4.61
CA GLN A 7 -1.31 -19.43 4.52
C GLN A 7 -1.46 -17.97 4.07
N LEU A 8 -2.46 -17.65 3.24
CA LEU A 8 -2.75 -16.26 2.85
C LEU A 8 -3.42 -15.49 4.00
N ILE A 9 -4.26 -16.16 4.78
CA ILE A 9 -4.87 -15.57 5.99
C ILE A 9 -3.77 -15.28 7.02
N ASP A 10 -2.85 -16.21 7.24
CA ASP A 10 -1.70 -16.02 8.13
C ASP A 10 -0.83 -14.84 7.65
N LEU A 11 -0.46 -14.81 6.37
CA LEU A 11 0.30 -13.70 5.79
C LEU A 11 -0.41 -12.35 6.00
N LEU A 12 -1.71 -12.28 5.74
CA LEU A 12 -2.49 -11.06 5.96
C LEU A 12 -2.49 -10.64 7.43
N SER A 13 -2.68 -11.60 8.35
CA SER A 13 -2.65 -11.35 9.78
C SER A 13 -1.30 -10.81 10.25
N GLU A 14 -0.22 -11.38 9.74
CA GLU A 14 1.15 -10.95 10.04
C GLU A 14 1.44 -9.55 9.49
N LEU A 15 1.05 -9.26 8.24
CA LEU A 15 1.19 -7.92 7.65
C LEU A 15 0.42 -6.86 8.45
N ILE A 16 -0.82 -7.16 8.88
CA ILE A 16 -1.60 -6.25 9.73
C ILE A 16 -0.90 -6.01 11.09
N SER A 17 -0.35 -7.07 11.69
CA SER A 17 0.30 -7.01 13.00
C SER A 17 1.58 -6.18 13.01
N LEU A 18 2.26 -6.06 11.86
CA LEU A 18 3.42 -5.18 11.66
C LEU A 18 3.06 -3.69 11.71
N ARG A 19 1.77 -3.34 11.64
CA ARG A 19 1.29 -1.95 11.72
C ARG A 19 1.98 -1.02 10.72
N PRO A 20 1.97 -1.29 9.43
CA PRO A 20 2.70 -0.53 8.42
C PRO A 20 2.02 0.82 8.15
N VAL A 21 1.89 1.65 9.20
CA VAL A 21 1.29 2.99 9.09
C VAL A 21 2.19 3.87 8.24
N THR A 22 1.61 4.58 7.28
CA THR A 22 2.35 5.32 6.25
C THR A 22 3.42 6.25 6.83
N GLU A 23 3.19 6.88 7.97
CA GLU A 23 4.15 7.77 8.60
C GLU A 23 5.30 7.04 9.32
N ASP A 24 5.21 5.72 9.49
CA ASP A 24 6.26 4.88 10.08
C ASP A 24 6.98 4.06 9.01
N ALA A 25 7.96 4.68 8.35
CA ALA A 25 8.72 4.02 7.29
C ALA A 25 9.42 2.73 7.76
N ALA A 26 9.78 2.60 9.03
CA ALA A 26 10.43 1.39 9.55
C ALA A 26 9.45 0.20 9.56
N GLN A 27 8.21 0.42 10.01
CA GLN A 27 7.18 -0.62 10.01
C GLN A 27 6.73 -0.98 8.59
N VAL A 28 6.62 0.02 7.70
CA VAL A 28 6.31 -0.22 6.29
C VAL A 28 7.42 -1.06 5.63
N ASN A 29 8.69 -0.73 5.87
CA ASN A 29 9.82 -1.50 5.34
C ASN A 29 9.87 -2.93 5.93
N ALA A 30 9.47 -3.11 7.20
CA ALA A 30 9.32 -4.44 7.79
C ALA A 30 8.23 -5.27 7.08
N ALA A 31 7.11 -4.65 6.70
CA ALA A 31 6.07 -5.32 5.91
C ALA A 31 6.57 -5.71 4.51
N VAL A 32 7.37 -4.85 3.85
CA VAL A 32 8.02 -5.18 2.57
C VAL A 32 8.91 -6.41 2.71
N GLY A 33 9.81 -6.42 3.71
CA GLY A 33 10.72 -7.56 3.93
C GLY A 33 9.97 -8.85 4.29
N HIS A 34 8.88 -8.73 5.05
CA HIS A 34 8.03 -9.89 5.40
C HIS A 34 7.38 -10.50 4.16
N LEU A 35 6.78 -9.67 3.31
CA LEU A 35 6.17 -10.10 2.04
C LEU A 35 7.20 -10.68 1.08
N ALA A 36 8.38 -10.05 0.95
CA ALA A 36 9.48 -10.57 0.14
C ALA A 36 9.90 -11.97 0.61
N GLY A 37 10.08 -12.16 1.92
CA GLY A 37 10.41 -13.46 2.48
C GLY A 37 9.34 -14.55 2.25
N PHE A 38 8.06 -14.18 2.21
CA PHE A 38 6.99 -15.12 1.83
C PHE A 38 7.12 -15.53 0.36
N LEU A 39 7.31 -14.58 -0.54
CA LEU A 39 7.44 -14.81 -1.98
C LEU A 39 8.72 -15.60 -2.32
N ASP A 40 9.83 -15.30 -1.67
CA ASP A 40 11.10 -16.03 -1.85
C ASP A 40 10.95 -17.51 -1.47
N ARG A 41 10.26 -17.82 -0.36
CA ARG A 41 9.96 -19.21 0.03
C ARG A 41 9.08 -19.94 -0.98
N ALA A 42 8.23 -19.21 -1.70
CA ALA A 42 7.43 -19.73 -2.80
C ALA A 42 8.20 -19.85 -4.13
N GLY A 43 9.47 -19.41 -4.16
CA GLY A 43 10.31 -19.43 -5.35
C GLY A 43 9.99 -18.33 -6.37
N VAL A 44 9.20 -17.34 -5.98
CA VAL A 44 8.87 -16.17 -6.81
C VAL A 44 10.08 -15.25 -6.85
N PHE A 45 10.43 -14.74 -8.02
CA PHE A 45 11.49 -13.74 -8.15
C PHE A 45 11.10 -12.45 -7.45
N THR A 46 12.00 -11.90 -6.62
CA THR A 46 11.81 -10.64 -5.91
C THR A 46 12.97 -9.69 -6.14
N ARG A 47 12.68 -8.38 -6.14
CA ARG A 47 13.68 -7.31 -6.17
C ARG A 47 13.16 -6.12 -5.36
N GLU A 48 13.93 -5.71 -4.36
CA GLU A 48 13.65 -4.51 -3.60
C GLU A 48 14.30 -3.28 -4.24
N TYR A 49 13.57 -2.17 -4.21
CA TYR A 49 14.04 -0.84 -4.58
C TYR A 49 13.92 0.08 -3.35
N ALA A 50 14.78 1.07 -3.25
CA ALA A 50 14.74 2.07 -2.19
C ALA A 50 14.50 3.47 -2.76
N HIS A 51 13.53 4.20 -2.21
CA HIS A 51 13.23 5.58 -2.57
C HIS A 51 12.73 6.36 -1.34
N GLY A 52 13.32 7.53 -1.06
CA GLY A 52 12.88 8.39 0.04
C GLY A 52 12.92 7.75 1.43
N GLY A 53 13.80 6.76 1.67
CA GLY A 53 13.87 6.01 2.94
C GLY A 53 12.84 4.88 3.05
N ARG A 54 12.09 4.59 1.98
CA ARG A 54 11.11 3.50 1.86
C ARG A 54 11.60 2.44 0.90
N ASN A 55 11.33 1.19 1.23
CA ASN A 55 11.50 0.07 0.32
C ASN A 55 10.22 -0.13 -0.49
N VAL A 56 10.38 -0.55 -1.73
CA VAL A 56 9.31 -0.95 -2.65
C VAL A 56 9.67 -2.31 -3.21
N LEU A 57 8.72 -3.23 -3.23
CA LEU A 57 8.94 -4.57 -3.72
C LEU A 57 8.42 -4.72 -5.16
N TYR A 58 9.27 -5.20 -6.03
CA TYR A 58 8.88 -5.81 -7.29
C TYR A 58 8.99 -7.32 -7.15
N ALA A 59 7.97 -8.05 -7.59
CA ALA A 59 7.97 -9.50 -7.64
C ALA A 59 7.45 -9.98 -8.99
N ALA A 60 7.95 -11.12 -9.46
CA ALA A 60 7.51 -11.68 -10.74
C ALA A 60 7.63 -13.21 -10.76
N THR A 61 6.82 -13.85 -11.59
CA THR A 61 6.83 -15.30 -11.81
C THR A 61 8.09 -15.80 -12.55
N HIS A 62 8.98 -14.90 -12.94
CA HIS A 62 10.30 -15.18 -13.52
C HIS A 62 11.17 -13.93 -13.45
N ASP A 63 12.48 -14.06 -13.51
CA ASP A 63 13.42 -12.95 -13.49
C ASP A 63 13.34 -12.14 -14.80
N SER A 64 12.49 -11.12 -14.81
CA SER A 64 12.31 -10.24 -15.96
C SER A 64 11.70 -8.91 -15.54
N ASP A 65 12.15 -7.82 -16.15
CA ASP A 65 11.54 -6.49 -16.03
C ASP A 65 10.33 -6.30 -16.97
N THR A 66 10.04 -7.28 -17.83
CA THR A 66 8.90 -7.22 -18.75
C THR A 66 8.00 -8.43 -18.56
N VAL A 67 6.76 -8.17 -18.13
CA VAL A 67 5.74 -9.18 -17.88
C VAL A 67 4.50 -8.96 -18.77
N ASP A 68 3.64 -9.95 -18.90
CA ASP A 68 2.38 -9.77 -19.62
C ASP A 68 1.38 -8.94 -18.80
N PHE A 69 1.26 -9.27 -17.53
CA PHE A 69 0.36 -8.60 -16.59
C PHE A 69 1.17 -8.05 -15.42
N LEU A 70 0.97 -6.79 -15.11
CA LEU A 70 1.57 -6.14 -13.96
C LEU A 70 0.48 -5.73 -12.97
N LEU A 71 0.56 -6.25 -11.78
CA LEU A 71 -0.36 -5.97 -10.68
C LEU A 71 0.24 -4.89 -9.77
N ASN A 72 -0.60 -4.14 -9.08
CA ASN A 72 -0.16 -3.21 -8.04
C ASN A 72 -1.11 -3.28 -6.85
N ALA A 73 -0.53 -3.28 -5.66
CA ALA A 73 -1.17 -3.00 -4.39
C ALA A 73 -0.21 -2.21 -3.50
N HIS A 74 -0.72 -1.54 -2.47
CA HIS A 74 0.14 -0.86 -1.50
C HIS A 74 0.21 -1.63 -0.18
N LEU A 75 1.30 -1.43 0.57
CA LEU A 75 1.55 -2.08 1.85
C LEU A 75 1.39 -1.13 3.04
N ASP A 76 1.33 0.16 2.79
CA ASP A 76 1.08 1.14 3.83
C ASP A 76 -0.42 1.25 4.15
N VAL A 77 -0.74 1.74 5.33
CA VAL A 77 -2.11 1.92 5.80
C VAL A 77 -2.24 3.20 6.62
N VAL A 78 -3.44 3.80 6.65
CA VAL A 78 -3.74 4.92 7.53
C VAL A 78 -3.77 4.50 9.00
N ARG A 79 -3.53 5.44 9.89
CA ARG A 79 -3.58 5.24 11.35
C ARG A 79 -4.91 4.67 11.81
N ALA A 80 -4.85 3.86 12.86
CA ALA A 80 -6.03 3.31 13.52
C ALA A 80 -5.73 3.08 15.02
N GLY A 81 -6.77 2.84 15.81
CA GLY A 81 -6.60 2.37 17.19
C GLY A 81 -5.98 0.96 17.21
N ASP A 82 -5.22 0.65 18.26
CA ASP A 82 -4.42 -0.58 18.40
C ASP A 82 -5.20 -1.87 18.13
N ALA A 83 -6.45 -1.93 18.57
CA ALA A 83 -7.29 -3.10 18.36
C ALA A 83 -7.57 -3.43 16.88
N ARG A 84 -7.37 -2.47 15.98
CA ARG A 84 -7.55 -2.68 14.53
C ARG A 84 -6.36 -3.38 13.87
N PHE A 85 -5.22 -3.43 14.54
CA PHE A 85 -4.02 -4.14 14.07
C PHE A 85 -3.94 -5.59 14.58
N ALA A 86 -5.02 -6.08 15.17
CA ALA A 86 -5.25 -7.50 15.42
C ALA A 86 -6.40 -7.96 14.52
N MET A 87 -6.11 -8.84 13.56
CA MET A 87 -7.14 -9.39 12.67
C MET A 87 -8.13 -10.25 13.46
N THR A 88 -9.41 -10.09 13.18
CA THR A 88 -10.48 -10.87 13.77
C THR A 88 -11.44 -11.36 12.69
N GLU A 89 -12.12 -12.47 12.93
CA GLU A 89 -13.20 -12.96 12.08
C GLU A 89 -14.55 -12.58 12.67
N ARG A 90 -15.45 -12.05 11.83
CA ARG A 90 -16.83 -11.71 12.18
C ARG A 90 -17.75 -12.08 11.02
N GLU A 91 -18.74 -12.89 11.27
CA GLU A 91 -19.76 -13.28 10.26
C GLU A 91 -19.12 -13.81 8.96
N GLY A 92 -18.04 -14.58 9.07
CA GLY A 92 -17.32 -15.14 7.93
C GLY A 92 -16.44 -14.13 7.16
N CYS A 93 -16.23 -12.91 7.70
CA CYS A 93 -15.39 -11.90 7.14
C CYS A 93 -14.16 -11.62 8.01
N LEU A 94 -12.99 -11.49 7.40
CA LEU A 94 -11.77 -11.04 8.07
C LEU A 94 -11.81 -9.51 8.27
N CYS A 95 -11.62 -9.08 9.51
CA CYS A 95 -11.70 -7.67 9.90
C CYS A 95 -10.38 -7.21 10.54
N GLY A 96 -9.79 -6.15 10.01
CA GLY A 96 -8.57 -5.53 10.51
C GLY A 96 -8.19 -4.31 9.68
N ARG A 97 -7.18 -3.54 10.13
CA ARG A 97 -6.65 -2.43 9.34
C ARG A 97 -5.95 -2.99 8.08
N GLY A 98 -6.37 -2.55 6.89
CA GLY A 98 -5.78 -2.97 5.61
C GLY A 98 -6.36 -4.26 5.03
N THR A 99 -7.37 -4.92 5.65
CA THR A 99 -7.98 -6.13 5.06
C THR A 99 -8.60 -5.87 3.69
N VAL A 100 -9.11 -4.68 3.45
CA VAL A 100 -9.69 -4.26 2.17
C VAL A 100 -8.72 -3.35 1.41
N ASP A 101 -8.10 -2.43 2.12
CA ASP A 101 -7.29 -1.33 1.60
C ASP A 101 -5.95 -1.30 2.36
N CYS A 102 -4.85 -1.87 1.83
CA CYS A 102 -4.81 -2.73 0.62
C CYS A 102 -4.07 -4.06 0.90
N LEU A 103 -3.72 -4.37 2.20
CA LEU A 103 -2.93 -5.55 2.59
C LEU A 103 -3.60 -6.88 2.17
N GLY A 104 -4.93 -6.94 2.17
CA GLY A 104 -5.67 -8.11 1.68
C GLY A 104 -5.38 -8.38 0.20
N ASN A 105 -5.41 -7.34 -0.64
CA ASN A 105 -5.07 -7.45 -2.04
C ASN A 105 -3.58 -7.80 -2.24
N ALA A 106 -2.69 -7.27 -1.39
CA ALA A 106 -1.27 -7.64 -1.43
C ALA A 106 -1.06 -9.13 -1.13
N ALA A 107 -1.76 -9.68 -0.12
CA ALA A 107 -1.70 -11.12 0.18
C ALA A 107 -2.28 -11.97 -0.96
N LEU A 108 -3.39 -11.55 -1.58
CA LEU A 108 -3.96 -12.24 -2.74
C LEU A 108 -3.02 -12.23 -3.95
N ILE A 109 -2.38 -11.09 -4.23
CA ILE A 109 -1.37 -11.00 -5.30
C ILE A 109 -0.19 -11.94 -5.01
N ALA A 110 0.28 -11.99 -3.76
CA ALA A 110 1.37 -12.89 -3.39
C ALA A 110 1.02 -14.36 -3.63
N GLY A 111 -0.19 -14.77 -3.25
CA GLY A 111 -0.71 -16.11 -3.54
C GLY A 111 -0.81 -16.39 -5.04
N LEU A 112 -1.31 -15.44 -5.81
CA LEU A 112 -1.43 -15.56 -7.26
C LEU A 112 -0.05 -15.70 -7.94
N LEU A 113 0.95 -14.92 -7.50
CA LEU A 113 2.31 -15.04 -8.03
C LEU A 113 2.92 -16.41 -7.70
N ALA A 114 2.71 -16.92 -6.49
CA ALA A 114 3.17 -18.25 -6.10
C ALA A 114 2.53 -19.35 -6.93
N GLU A 115 1.21 -19.28 -7.14
CA GLU A 115 0.44 -20.25 -7.93
C GLU A 115 0.87 -20.24 -9.41
N LEU A 116 1.05 -19.06 -10.00
CA LEU A 116 1.40 -18.90 -11.41
C LEU A 116 2.92 -18.97 -11.68
N ASN A 117 3.74 -19.21 -10.65
CA ASN A 117 5.20 -19.25 -10.78
C ASN A 117 5.63 -20.31 -11.83
N GLY A 118 6.37 -19.86 -12.86
CA GLY A 118 6.80 -20.71 -13.98
C GLY A 118 5.67 -21.09 -14.97
N GLN A 119 4.43 -20.64 -14.78
CA GLN A 119 3.28 -20.98 -15.64
C GLN A 119 2.80 -19.79 -16.48
N ALA A 120 2.87 -18.57 -15.97
CA ALA A 120 2.43 -17.37 -16.66
C ALA A 120 3.39 -16.21 -16.41
N SER A 121 3.35 -15.19 -17.27
CA SER A 121 4.18 -14.00 -17.17
C SER A 121 3.44 -12.89 -16.42
N VAL A 122 3.55 -12.92 -15.09
CA VAL A 122 2.91 -11.98 -14.16
C VAL A 122 3.94 -11.35 -13.25
N GLY A 123 3.83 -10.05 -13.02
CA GLY A 123 4.61 -9.33 -12.02
C GLY A 123 3.72 -8.48 -11.14
N ALA A 124 4.25 -8.02 -10.03
CA ALA A 124 3.58 -7.10 -9.13
C ALA A 124 4.53 -6.06 -8.57
N ILE A 125 4.03 -4.86 -8.32
CA ILE A 125 4.67 -3.79 -7.56
C ILE A 125 3.87 -3.61 -6.28
N PHE A 126 4.56 -3.66 -5.13
CA PHE A 126 3.99 -3.35 -3.83
C PHE A 126 4.57 -2.02 -3.36
N SER A 127 3.77 -0.94 -3.52
CA SER A 127 4.13 0.42 -3.14
C SER A 127 3.95 0.66 -1.64
N THR A 128 4.46 1.77 -1.11
CA THR A 128 4.59 1.95 0.34
C THR A 128 4.29 3.36 0.85
N ASP A 129 3.55 4.16 0.10
CA ASP A 129 3.13 5.52 0.45
C ASP A 129 1.88 5.99 -0.32
N GLU A 130 1.02 5.05 -0.68
CA GLU A 130 -0.20 5.35 -1.45
C GLU A 130 -1.07 6.36 -0.71
N GLU A 131 -1.28 6.16 0.59
CA GLU A 131 -2.12 6.96 1.48
C GLU A 131 -1.65 8.42 1.66
N THR A 132 -0.45 8.76 1.17
CA THR A 132 0.13 10.11 1.28
C THR A 132 0.59 10.70 -0.04
N GLY A 133 0.29 10.06 -1.17
CA GLY A 133 0.52 10.64 -2.49
C GLY A 133 1.25 9.77 -3.51
N GLY A 134 1.77 8.59 -3.13
CA GLY A 134 2.26 7.58 -4.07
C GLY A 134 3.59 7.91 -4.76
N GLU A 135 4.51 8.60 -4.07
CA GLU A 135 5.84 8.91 -4.63
C GLU A 135 6.62 7.64 -4.98
N THR A 136 6.48 6.56 -4.19
CA THR A 136 7.11 5.27 -4.48
C THR A 136 6.53 4.61 -5.72
N THR A 137 5.23 4.75 -5.97
CA THR A 137 4.60 4.29 -7.22
C THR A 137 5.12 5.08 -8.42
N ALA A 138 5.22 6.41 -8.30
CA ALA A 138 5.80 7.27 -9.34
C ALA A 138 7.27 6.92 -9.63
N PHE A 139 8.05 6.65 -8.59
CA PHE A 139 9.43 6.16 -8.71
C PHE A 139 9.48 4.83 -9.47
N MET A 140 8.63 3.86 -9.13
CA MET A 140 8.57 2.55 -9.81
C MET A 140 8.15 2.68 -11.28
N ALA A 141 7.28 3.63 -11.62
CA ALA A 141 6.91 3.91 -13.00
C ALA A 141 8.09 4.41 -13.85
N SER A 142 9.14 4.98 -13.23
CA SER A 142 10.38 5.39 -13.90
C SER A 142 11.38 4.24 -14.11
N GLN A 143 11.18 3.09 -13.42
CA GLN A 143 12.04 1.92 -13.57
C GLN A 143 11.77 1.19 -14.91
N PRO A 144 12.66 0.29 -15.36
CA PRO A 144 12.50 -0.42 -16.64
C PRO A 144 11.38 -1.48 -16.63
N ILE A 145 10.58 -1.57 -15.58
CA ILE A 145 9.48 -2.53 -15.45
C ILE A 145 8.34 -2.19 -16.43
N ARG A 146 7.90 -3.17 -17.19
CA ARG A 146 6.87 -2.99 -18.24
C ARG A 146 5.85 -4.13 -18.27
N ALA A 147 4.60 -3.76 -18.53
CA ALA A 147 3.55 -4.71 -18.87
C ALA A 147 3.30 -4.71 -20.38
N ARG A 148 3.20 -5.89 -21.00
CA ARG A 148 2.88 -6.02 -22.43
C ARG A 148 1.38 -5.91 -22.72
N LYS A 149 0.53 -6.35 -21.79
CA LYS A 149 -0.91 -6.47 -22.01
C LYS A 149 -1.72 -5.56 -21.11
N LEU A 150 -1.48 -5.59 -19.80
CA LEU A 150 -2.35 -4.89 -18.86
C LEU A 150 -1.61 -4.58 -17.55
N ILE A 151 -1.92 -3.40 -16.99
CA ILE A 151 -1.59 -3.04 -15.61
C ILE A 151 -2.91 -3.00 -14.84
N LEU A 152 -2.97 -3.69 -13.71
CA LEU A 152 -4.11 -3.72 -12.79
C LEU A 152 -3.68 -3.18 -11.44
N VAL A 153 -4.32 -2.13 -10.99
CA VAL A 153 -4.20 -1.61 -9.62
C VAL A 153 -5.33 -2.23 -8.80
N LEU A 154 -4.95 -3.07 -7.85
CA LEU A 154 -5.89 -3.77 -6.97
C LEU A 154 -6.09 -2.94 -5.70
N ASP A 155 -6.83 -1.86 -5.86
CA ASP A 155 -7.18 -0.95 -4.79
C ASP A 155 -8.68 -0.62 -4.90
N GLY A 156 -9.44 -1.13 -3.93
CA GLY A 156 -10.91 -1.07 -3.97
C GLY A 156 -11.60 -2.27 -4.62
N GLY A 157 -12.94 -2.23 -4.65
CA GLY A 157 -13.81 -3.36 -5.03
C GLY A 157 -14.56 -3.17 -6.36
N THR A 158 -14.25 -2.14 -7.15
CA THR A 158 -14.94 -1.84 -8.42
C THR A 158 -13.95 -1.67 -9.57
N LEU A 159 -14.34 -2.09 -10.76
CA LEU A 159 -13.55 -1.84 -11.97
C LEU A 159 -13.65 -0.36 -12.35
N THR A 160 -12.55 0.37 -12.19
CA THR A 160 -12.44 1.78 -12.56
C THR A 160 -11.47 1.92 -13.74
N VAL A 161 -11.87 2.60 -14.80
CA VAL A 161 -11.07 2.79 -16.03
C VAL A 161 -10.65 4.24 -16.25
N ALA A 162 -11.09 5.15 -15.37
CA ALA A 162 -10.74 6.57 -15.41
C ALA A 162 -10.79 7.17 -14.01
N GLN A 163 -10.01 8.20 -13.77
CA GLN A 163 -9.95 8.93 -12.52
C GLN A 163 -10.16 10.43 -12.75
N LYS A 164 -10.82 11.10 -11.82
CA LYS A 164 -10.93 12.57 -11.80
C LYS A 164 -9.59 13.17 -11.37
N GLY A 165 -9.29 14.38 -11.85
CA GLY A 165 -8.17 15.15 -11.35
C GLY A 165 -8.37 15.52 -9.87
N VAL A 166 -7.29 15.56 -9.11
CA VAL A 166 -7.24 15.97 -7.70
C VAL A 166 -6.44 17.27 -7.60
N LEU A 167 -6.98 18.25 -6.87
CA LEU A 167 -6.28 19.49 -6.52
C LEU A 167 -6.29 19.62 -4.99
N THR A 168 -5.09 19.56 -4.40
CA THR A 168 -4.92 19.83 -2.97
C THR A 168 -4.43 21.27 -2.78
N VAL A 169 -5.11 22.05 -1.96
CA VAL A 169 -4.78 23.45 -1.67
C VAL A 169 -4.54 23.63 -0.18
N LYS A 170 -3.42 24.23 0.18
CA LYS A 170 -3.15 24.64 1.57
C LYS A 170 -3.41 26.12 1.72
N LEU A 171 -4.45 26.46 2.49
CA LEU A 171 -4.74 27.85 2.86
C LEU A 171 -4.04 28.19 4.18
N ARG A 172 -3.47 29.38 4.26
CA ARG A 172 -2.82 29.90 5.46
C ARG A 172 -3.29 31.32 5.72
N ALA A 173 -3.99 31.51 6.84
CA ALA A 173 -4.38 32.83 7.31
C ALA A 173 -3.61 33.16 8.62
N PRO A 174 -2.86 34.26 8.67
CA PRO A 174 -2.25 34.73 9.91
C PRO A 174 -3.31 35.37 10.81
N GLY A 175 -3.13 35.25 12.12
CA GLY A 175 -3.97 35.87 13.12
C GLY A 175 -3.17 36.30 14.36
N LYS A 176 -3.81 37.04 15.26
CA LYS A 176 -3.25 37.48 16.53
C LYS A 176 -4.13 36.99 17.68
N ALA A 177 -3.57 36.15 18.56
CA ALA A 177 -4.31 35.70 19.72
C ALA A 177 -4.59 36.83 20.72
N CYS A 178 -5.77 36.82 21.35
CA CYS A 178 -6.16 37.72 22.42
C CYS A 178 -7.06 36.99 23.42
N HIS A 179 -7.36 37.66 24.56
CA HIS A 179 -8.35 37.16 25.50
C HIS A 179 -9.75 37.18 24.88
N ALA A 180 -10.54 36.12 25.09
CA ALA A 180 -11.86 35.96 24.45
C ALA A 180 -12.84 37.15 24.78
N ALA A 181 -12.71 37.75 25.97
CA ALA A 181 -13.50 38.90 26.34
C ALA A 181 -13.03 40.25 25.73
N GLU A 182 -11.89 40.25 25.00
CA GLU A 182 -11.30 41.45 24.41
C GLU A 182 -10.96 41.23 22.93
N PRO A 183 -11.91 40.81 22.09
CA PRO A 183 -11.65 40.44 20.69
C PRO A 183 -11.03 41.56 19.85
N TRP A 184 -11.24 42.80 20.23
CA TRP A 184 -10.67 44.00 19.57
C TRP A 184 -9.14 44.12 19.74
N LYS A 185 -8.51 43.33 20.63
CA LYS A 185 -7.05 43.25 20.80
C LYS A 185 -6.39 42.18 19.96
N GLY A 186 -7.18 41.36 19.32
CA GLY A 186 -6.73 40.24 18.47
C GLY A 186 -7.04 40.50 16.99
N ASP A 187 -6.80 39.43 16.22
CA ASP A 187 -7.11 39.34 14.79
C ASP A 187 -7.48 37.88 14.49
N ASN A 188 -8.74 37.65 14.18
CA ASN A 188 -9.26 36.31 13.97
C ASN A 188 -8.83 35.80 12.60
N ALA A 189 -7.96 34.78 12.57
CA ALA A 189 -7.49 34.17 11.32
C ALA A 189 -8.62 33.62 10.44
N LEU A 190 -9.74 33.17 11.04
CA LEU A 190 -10.88 32.62 10.29
C LEU A 190 -11.63 33.71 9.49
N ASP A 191 -11.61 34.95 9.94
CA ASP A 191 -12.26 36.08 9.22
C ASP A 191 -11.51 36.47 7.94
N ARG A 192 -10.32 35.85 7.71
CA ARG A 192 -9.44 36.07 6.54
C ARG A 192 -9.42 34.90 5.55
N LEU A 193 -10.08 33.79 5.86
CA LEU A 193 -10.22 32.63 5.00
C LEU A 193 -11.47 32.71 4.14
#